data_5bb3ecb61c3f03ee61a0d65d3fcf403e
#
_entry.id   5bb3ecb61c3f03ee61a0d65d3fcf403e
#
_cell.length_a   1.000
_cell.length_b   1.000
_cell.length_c   1.000
_cell.angle_alpha   90.00
_cell.angle_beta   90.00
_cell.angle_gamma   90.00
#
_symmetry.space_group_name_H-M   'P 1'
#
loop_
_entity.id
_entity.type
_entity.pdbx_description
1 polymer ?
#
loop_
_entity_poly.entity_id
_entity_poly.type
_entity_poly.pdbx_seq_one_letter_code
_entity_poly.pdbx_strand_id
1 'polypeptide(L)'
;MQKEKRVPKLSVLLLLLLGCCLWVNKVLASEPLPPRFLVDANAGGSATVGHADLMLSLEGDEQHNLYFDPQAAYGSDEQWYADLGLGYRWIENDAAILGWYVFASRTHVENQAGFWIANPGVEVLGSRWDARINGYIPVAGRSDEIGVFQFNQSRQVVFSGHTRRIVTTYVTGDETQQIGNGVDAKVGYQVFRDVPLKAYLGGYFFNIPNADNVRGGAAGLEYWFDRNVKAFVNYTYDNLQYNTVVGGLAVSFGGVDEPRADPSLS
;
A
#
# COMPACT_ATOMS: atom_id res chain seq x y z
N MET A 1 -32.06 23.99 9.47
CA MET A 1 -30.79 23.39 9.03
C MET A 1 -30.67 22.03 9.69
N GLN A 2 -31.04 20.95 9.02
CA GLN A 2 -30.86 19.57 9.48
C GLN A 2 -29.44 19.17 9.13
N LYS A 3 -28.64 18.85 10.16
CA LYS A 3 -27.33 18.17 9.98
C LYS A 3 -27.62 16.73 9.57
N GLU A 4 -27.40 16.41 8.30
CA GLU A 4 -27.32 15.01 7.85
C GLU A 4 -26.22 14.30 8.63
N LYS A 5 -26.61 13.27 9.39
CA LYS A 5 -25.65 12.36 10.03
C LYS A 5 -25.05 11.50 8.92
N ARG A 6 -23.85 11.84 8.47
CA ARG A 6 -23.05 10.96 7.62
C ARG A 6 -22.74 9.70 8.42
N VAL A 7 -23.32 8.58 8.02
CA VAL A 7 -22.92 7.24 8.51
C VAL A 7 -21.46 7.07 8.10
N PRO A 8 -20.56 6.70 9.01
CA PRO A 8 -19.15 6.56 8.67
C PRO A 8 -19.00 5.48 7.59
N LYS A 9 -18.45 5.88 6.43
CA LYS A 9 -18.24 5.01 5.26
C LYS A 9 -17.41 3.75 5.59
N LEU A 10 -16.63 3.80 6.66
CA LEU A 10 -15.84 2.70 7.20
C LEU A 10 -16.71 1.51 7.64
N SER A 11 -17.89 1.76 8.25
CA SER A 11 -18.79 0.69 8.72
C SER A 11 -19.40 -0.10 7.57
N VAL A 12 -19.64 0.54 6.43
CA VAL A 12 -20.21 -0.12 5.24
C VAL A 12 -19.14 -0.98 4.55
N LEU A 13 -17.90 -0.50 4.48
CA LEU A 13 -16.77 -1.25 3.91
C LEU A 13 -16.47 -2.51 4.74
N LEU A 14 -16.47 -2.38 6.07
CA LEU A 14 -16.24 -3.51 6.99
C LEU A 14 -17.35 -4.57 6.89
N LEU A 15 -18.61 -4.15 6.73
CA LEU A 15 -19.75 -5.06 6.54
C LEU A 15 -19.72 -5.76 5.19
N LEU A 16 -19.27 -5.11 4.13
CA LEU A 16 -19.11 -5.72 2.81
C LEU A 16 -17.96 -6.74 2.81
N LEU A 17 -16.83 -6.44 3.45
CA LEU A 17 -15.71 -7.37 3.61
C LEU A 17 -16.10 -8.59 4.46
N LEU A 18 -16.79 -8.41 5.59
CA LEU A 18 -17.33 -9.50 6.41
C LEU A 18 -18.38 -10.33 5.66
N GLY A 19 -19.22 -9.71 4.86
CA GLY A 19 -20.22 -10.39 4.03
C GLY A 19 -19.58 -11.28 2.96
N CYS A 20 -18.52 -10.82 2.30
CA CYS A 20 -17.72 -11.60 1.35
C CYS A 20 -17.08 -12.82 2.01
N CYS A 21 -16.48 -12.65 3.20
CA CYS A 21 -15.86 -13.76 3.94
C CYS A 21 -16.84 -14.88 4.31
N LEU A 22 -18.11 -14.57 4.59
CA LEU A 22 -19.12 -15.57 4.95
C LEU A 22 -19.68 -16.31 3.72
N TRP A 23 -19.63 -15.71 2.53
CA TRP A 23 -20.10 -16.34 1.27
C TRP A 23 -19.06 -17.26 0.65
N VAL A 24 -17.78 -16.94 0.80
CA VAL A 24 -16.65 -17.69 0.22
C VAL A 24 -16.58 -19.12 0.75
N ASN A 25 -16.95 -19.37 2.01
CA ASN A 25 -16.95 -20.73 2.58
C ASN A 25 -17.91 -21.74 1.94
N LYS A 26 -18.77 -21.32 1.02
CA LYS A 26 -19.75 -22.22 0.35
C LYS A 26 -19.40 -22.57 -1.11
N VAL A 27 -18.44 -21.91 -1.72
CA VAL A 27 -18.20 -22.04 -3.18
C VAL A 27 -16.96 -22.90 -3.50
N LEU A 28 -16.06 -23.11 -2.54
CA LEU A 28 -14.76 -23.71 -2.81
C LEU A 28 -14.66 -25.12 -2.18
N ALA A 29 -15.06 -26.12 -2.95
CA ALA A 29 -15.16 -27.52 -2.51
C ALA A 29 -13.94 -28.37 -2.91
N SER A 30 -12.73 -27.94 -2.75
CA SER A 30 -11.47 -28.71 -2.74
C SER A 30 -10.29 -27.75 -2.93
N GLU A 31 -9.94 -27.03 -1.89
CA GLU A 31 -8.84 -26.11 -2.00
C GLU A 31 -7.58 -26.67 -1.38
N PRO A 32 -6.47 -26.65 -2.12
CA PRO A 32 -5.19 -27.04 -1.55
C PRO A 32 -4.66 -26.07 -0.50
N LEU A 33 -5.08 -24.79 -0.57
CA LEU A 33 -4.70 -23.76 0.40
C LEU A 33 -5.91 -23.02 0.97
N PRO A 34 -6.06 -22.94 2.30
CA PRO A 34 -7.15 -22.20 2.91
C PRO A 34 -7.03 -20.70 2.59
N PRO A 35 -8.16 -19.98 2.42
CA PRO A 35 -8.15 -18.55 2.25
C PRO A 35 -7.49 -17.85 3.46
N ARG A 36 -6.68 -16.83 3.20
CA ARG A 36 -6.07 -15.99 4.23
C ARG A 36 -6.74 -14.63 4.23
N PHE A 37 -7.18 -14.19 5.38
CA PHE A 37 -7.63 -12.84 5.62
C PHE A 37 -6.70 -12.16 6.63
N LEU A 38 -6.09 -11.04 6.27
CA LEU A 38 -5.21 -10.26 7.13
C LEU A 38 -5.80 -8.87 7.34
N VAL A 39 -5.75 -8.41 8.58
CA VAL A 39 -6.07 -7.03 8.95
C VAL A 39 -4.89 -6.48 9.72
N ASP A 40 -4.44 -5.31 9.36
CA ASP A 40 -3.46 -4.58 10.14
C ASP A 40 -3.89 -3.13 10.40
N ALA A 41 -3.31 -2.58 11.45
CA ALA A 41 -3.40 -1.17 11.75
C ALA A 41 -2.01 -0.67 12.14
N ASN A 42 -1.62 0.43 11.57
CA ASN A 42 -0.34 1.05 11.81
C ASN A 42 -0.50 2.55 12.10
N ALA A 43 0.44 3.08 12.86
CA ALA A 43 0.51 4.49 13.20
C ALA A 43 1.97 4.96 13.11
N GLY A 44 2.14 6.21 12.75
CA GLY A 44 3.44 6.85 12.55
C GLY A 44 3.40 7.74 11.31
N GLY A 45 4.40 8.58 11.14
CA GLY A 45 4.33 9.58 10.07
C GLY A 45 3.16 10.56 10.25
N SER A 46 2.41 10.82 9.18
CA SER A 46 1.31 11.79 9.16
C SER A 46 -0.06 11.19 9.49
N ALA A 47 -0.23 9.86 9.41
CA ALA A 47 -1.54 9.23 9.54
C ALA A 47 -1.50 7.89 10.29
N THR A 48 -2.66 7.49 10.81
CA THR A 48 -2.94 6.12 11.22
C THR A 48 -3.69 5.44 10.08
N VAL A 49 -3.23 4.26 9.66
CA VAL A 49 -3.77 3.53 8.52
C VAL A 49 -4.27 2.16 8.96
N GLY A 50 -5.49 1.81 8.56
CA GLY A 50 -6.00 0.45 8.63
C GLY A 50 -5.92 -0.20 7.25
N HIS A 51 -5.48 -1.44 7.18
CA HIS A 51 -5.34 -2.21 5.96
C HIS A 51 -6.03 -3.56 6.12
N ALA A 52 -6.60 -4.08 5.04
CA ALA A 52 -7.18 -5.41 4.94
C ALA A 52 -6.76 -6.07 3.62
N ASP A 53 -6.44 -7.33 3.67
CA ASP A 53 -5.94 -8.16 2.58
C ASP A 53 -6.67 -9.52 2.64
N LEU A 54 -7.17 -10.01 1.50
CA LEU A 54 -7.86 -11.29 1.41
C LEU A 54 -7.28 -12.11 0.25
N MET A 55 -6.43 -13.07 0.55
CA MET A 55 -5.89 -14.00 -0.44
C MET A 55 -6.81 -15.22 -0.58
N LEU A 56 -7.29 -15.46 -1.81
CA LEU A 56 -8.14 -16.58 -2.18
C LEU A 56 -7.41 -17.47 -3.19
N SER A 57 -7.23 -18.75 -2.91
CA SER A 57 -6.77 -19.72 -3.90
C SER A 57 -7.91 -19.93 -4.92
N LEU A 58 -7.63 -19.71 -6.20
CA LEU A 58 -8.54 -19.94 -7.30
C LEU A 58 -8.37 -21.34 -7.87
N GLU A 59 -7.13 -21.76 -8.03
CA GLU A 59 -6.74 -23.06 -8.54
C GLU A 59 -5.36 -23.41 -8.00
N GLY A 60 -5.13 -24.66 -7.64
CA GLY A 60 -3.81 -25.07 -7.17
C GLY A 60 -3.75 -26.51 -6.73
N ASP A 61 -2.53 -26.94 -6.42
CA ASP A 61 -2.19 -28.22 -5.85
C ASP A 61 -1.09 -28.04 -4.79
N GLU A 62 -0.44 -29.10 -4.36
CA GLU A 62 0.65 -29.03 -3.36
C GLU A 62 1.88 -28.24 -3.84
N GLN A 63 2.05 -28.06 -5.15
CA GLN A 63 3.23 -27.42 -5.75
C GLN A 63 2.92 -26.08 -6.41
N HIS A 64 1.68 -25.80 -6.80
CA HIS A 64 1.28 -24.62 -7.54
C HIS A 64 0.04 -23.99 -6.93
N ASN A 65 -0.06 -22.66 -7.01
CA ASN A 65 -1.23 -21.92 -6.56
C ASN A 65 -1.46 -20.67 -7.40
N LEU A 66 -2.60 -20.62 -8.08
CA LEU A 66 -3.15 -19.38 -8.65
C LEU A 66 -4.06 -18.75 -7.62
N TYR A 67 -3.84 -17.49 -7.28
CA TYR A 67 -4.60 -16.80 -6.26
C TYR A 67 -5.10 -15.42 -6.69
N PHE A 68 -6.20 -15.02 -6.10
CA PHE A 68 -6.79 -13.69 -6.18
C PHE A 68 -6.62 -12.99 -4.83
N ASP A 69 -6.23 -11.72 -4.84
CA ASP A 69 -5.82 -10.98 -3.66
C ASP A 69 -6.36 -9.53 -3.70
N PRO A 70 -7.62 -9.31 -3.30
CA PRO A 70 -8.15 -7.98 -3.09
C PRO A 70 -7.62 -7.38 -1.78
N GLN A 71 -7.17 -6.15 -1.86
CA GLN A 71 -6.65 -5.39 -0.72
C GLN A 71 -7.28 -4.01 -0.64
N ALA A 72 -7.37 -3.44 0.56
CA ALA A 72 -7.81 -2.08 0.76
C ALA A 72 -7.16 -1.47 2.00
N ALA A 73 -6.88 -0.18 1.94
CA ALA A 73 -6.45 0.58 3.11
C ALA A 73 -7.15 1.93 3.19
N TYR A 74 -7.27 2.43 4.40
CA TYR A 74 -7.83 3.75 4.70
C TYR A 74 -7.06 4.42 5.83
N GLY A 75 -6.64 5.67 5.59
CA GLY A 75 -5.91 6.50 6.53
C GLY A 75 -6.80 7.49 7.29
N SER A 76 -6.34 7.93 8.45
CA SER A 76 -6.98 9.00 9.23
C SER A 76 -6.93 10.37 8.53
N ASP A 77 -6.11 10.52 7.52
CA ASP A 77 -5.97 11.66 6.62
C ASP A 77 -6.91 11.60 5.40
N GLU A 78 -7.88 10.68 5.40
CA GLU A 78 -8.85 10.42 4.33
C GLU A 78 -8.23 9.86 3.04
N GLN A 79 -6.95 9.55 3.00
CA GLN A 79 -6.33 8.83 1.89
C GLN A 79 -6.74 7.36 1.93
N TRP A 80 -6.90 6.75 0.75
CA TRP A 80 -7.22 5.34 0.64
C TRP A 80 -6.66 4.72 -0.64
N TYR A 81 -6.48 3.43 -0.61
CA TYR A 81 -6.29 2.64 -1.83
C TYR A 81 -7.13 1.37 -1.81
N ALA A 82 -7.40 0.86 -3.01
CA ALA A 82 -8.03 -0.44 -3.22
C ALA A 82 -7.31 -1.13 -4.38
N ASP A 83 -6.91 -2.37 -4.16
CA ASP A 83 -6.13 -3.16 -5.08
C ASP A 83 -6.86 -4.46 -5.40
N LEU A 84 -6.76 -4.89 -6.66
CA LEU A 84 -7.20 -6.21 -7.09
C LEU A 84 -5.98 -6.94 -7.66
N GLY A 85 -5.53 -7.96 -6.95
CA GLY A 85 -4.35 -8.76 -7.28
C GLY A 85 -4.69 -10.09 -7.91
N LEU A 86 -3.87 -10.51 -8.85
CA LEU A 86 -3.82 -11.87 -9.37
C LEU A 86 -2.36 -12.32 -9.32
N GLY A 87 -2.11 -13.49 -8.75
CA GLY A 87 -0.75 -14.00 -8.62
C GLY A 87 -0.68 -15.51 -8.78
N TYR A 88 0.50 -15.98 -9.09
CA TYR A 88 0.80 -17.38 -9.23
C TYR A 88 2.09 -17.72 -8.49
N ARG A 89 2.06 -18.78 -7.69
CA ARG A 89 3.17 -19.32 -6.91
C ARG A 89 3.43 -20.75 -7.28
N TRP A 90 4.70 -21.16 -7.20
CA TRP A 90 5.08 -22.57 -7.32
C TRP A 90 6.28 -22.88 -6.40
N ILE A 91 6.36 -24.14 -5.98
CA ILE A 91 7.47 -24.62 -5.17
C ILE A 91 8.58 -25.10 -6.10
N GLU A 92 9.77 -24.52 -5.93
CA GLU A 92 10.94 -24.87 -6.70
C GLU A 92 11.87 -25.78 -5.88
N ASN A 93 12.00 -27.04 -6.31
CA ASN A 93 12.90 -28.05 -5.72
C ASN A 93 12.75 -28.20 -4.18
N ASP A 94 11.55 -28.06 -3.64
CA ASP A 94 11.24 -28.07 -2.20
C ASP A 94 12.06 -27.08 -1.34
N ALA A 95 12.74 -26.15 -1.97
CA ALA A 95 13.65 -25.21 -1.31
C ALA A 95 13.08 -23.80 -1.17
N ALA A 96 12.30 -23.37 -2.14
CA ALA A 96 11.73 -22.02 -2.16
C ALA A 96 10.41 -21.99 -2.93
N ILE A 97 9.57 -21.04 -2.58
CA ILE A 97 8.38 -20.67 -3.36
C ILE A 97 8.78 -19.50 -4.25
N LEU A 98 8.59 -19.66 -5.53
CA LEU A 98 8.70 -18.59 -6.51
C LEU A 98 7.32 -18.07 -6.86
N GLY A 99 7.19 -16.78 -7.12
CA GLY A 99 5.91 -16.20 -7.48
C GLY A 99 6.04 -14.97 -8.36
N TRP A 100 4.98 -14.72 -9.10
CA TRP A 100 4.72 -13.45 -9.74
C TRP A 100 3.28 -13.03 -9.46
N TYR A 101 3.04 -11.73 -9.50
CA TYR A 101 1.72 -11.16 -9.32
C TYR A 101 1.58 -9.84 -10.06
N VAL A 102 0.35 -9.42 -10.25
CA VAL A 102 0.02 -8.09 -10.73
C VAL A 102 -1.19 -7.58 -9.98
N PHE A 103 -1.11 -6.35 -9.48
CA PHE A 103 -2.24 -5.64 -8.90
C PHE A 103 -2.70 -4.52 -9.83
N ALA A 104 -4.00 -4.35 -9.93
CA ALA A 104 -4.64 -3.16 -10.46
C ALA A 104 -5.10 -2.31 -9.27
N SER A 105 -4.45 -1.19 -9.08
CA SER A 105 -4.61 -0.32 -7.92
C SER A 105 -5.37 0.95 -8.27
N ARG A 106 -6.32 1.32 -7.42
CA ARG A 106 -6.91 2.65 -7.39
C ARG A 106 -6.54 3.33 -6.10
N THR A 107 -5.83 4.43 -6.19
CA THR A 107 -5.45 5.23 -5.02
C THR A 107 -6.17 6.59 -5.01
N HIS A 108 -6.41 7.09 -3.82
CA HIS A 108 -6.93 8.41 -3.55
C HIS A 108 -6.02 9.05 -2.51
N VAL A 109 -5.22 10.01 -2.97
CA VAL A 109 -4.24 10.69 -2.15
C VAL A 109 -4.75 12.03 -1.66
N GLU A 110 -3.95 12.75 -0.93
CA GLU A 110 -4.25 14.09 -0.44
C GLU A 110 -4.84 14.99 -1.53
N ASN A 111 -5.73 15.90 -1.13
CA ASN A 111 -6.45 16.83 -2.03
C ASN A 111 -7.36 16.14 -3.07
N GLN A 112 -7.79 14.91 -2.81
CA GLN A 112 -8.74 14.14 -3.63
C GLN A 112 -8.21 13.71 -5.01
N ALA A 113 -6.91 13.85 -5.27
CA ALA A 113 -6.30 13.30 -6.48
C ALA A 113 -6.41 11.77 -6.50
N GLY A 114 -6.76 11.21 -7.65
CA GLY A 114 -6.98 9.77 -7.77
C GLY A 114 -6.31 9.17 -8.99
N PHE A 115 -5.54 8.08 -8.77
CA PHE A 115 -4.73 7.46 -9.82
C PHE A 115 -5.02 5.97 -9.97
N TRP A 116 -4.86 5.48 -11.20
CA TRP A 116 -4.83 4.06 -11.51
C TRP A 116 -3.40 3.61 -11.76
N ILE A 117 -2.97 2.55 -11.07
CA ILE A 117 -1.61 2.04 -11.12
C ILE A 117 -1.66 0.54 -11.34
N ALA A 118 -0.84 0.03 -12.25
CA ALA A 118 -0.54 -1.40 -12.36
C ALA A 118 0.74 -1.68 -11.57
N ASN A 119 0.69 -2.67 -10.68
CA ASN A 119 1.81 -3.05 -9.81
C ASN A 119 2.20 -4.52 -10.10
N PRO A 120 3.02 -4.78 -11.14
CA PRO A 120 3.61 -6.10 -11.35
C PRO A 120 4.70 -6.37 -10.30
N GLY A 121 4.78 -7.61 -9.83
CA GLY A 121 5.81 -8.01 -8.89
C GLY A 121 6.27 -9.45 -9.07
N VAL A 122 7.43 -9.73 -8.52
CA VAL A 122 7.99 -11.08 -8.40
C VAL A 122 8.47 -11.30 -6.98
N GLU A 123 8.36 -12.53 -6.52
CA GLU A 123 8.78 -12.90 -5.17
C GLU A 123 9.49 -14.24 -5.14
N VAL A 124 10.37 -14.38 -4.16
CA VAL A 124 11.02 -15.63 -3.79
C VAL A 124 10.91 -15.77 -2.28
N LEU A 125 10.30 -16.85 -1.82
CA LEU A 125 10.08 -17.11 -0.40
C LEU A 125 10.80 -18.39 0.00
N GLY A 126 11.89 -18.26 0.72
CA GLY A 126 12.63 -19.39 1.30
C GLY A 126 12.18 -19.67 2.73
N SER A 127 12.77 -20.68 3.36
CA SER A 127 12.45 -21.08 4.73
C SER A 127 12.77 -20.01 5.77
N ARG A 128 13.80 -19.20 5.54
CA ARG A 128 14.28 -18.15 6.48
C ARG A 128 14.44 -16.78 5.84
N TRP A 129 14.31 -16.69 4.54
CA TRP A 129 14.49 -15.44 3.81
C TRP A 129 13.40 -15.28 2.76
N ASP A 130 13.10 -14.07 2.43
CA ASP A 130 12.27 -13.72 1.29
C ASP A 130 12.87 -12.54 0.53
N ALA A 131 12.51 -12.42 -0.73
CA ALA A 131 12.83 -11.26 -1.54
C ALA A 131 11.64 -10.94 -2.43
N ARG A 132 11.38 -9.64 -2.64
CA ARG A 132 10.34 -9.15 -3.52
C ARG A 132 10.83 -7.95 -4.30
N ILE A 133 10.37 -7.85 -5.54
CA ILE A 133 10.56 -6.68 -6.41
C ILE A 133 9.20 -6.29 -6.97
N ASN A 134 8.83 -5.03 -6.83
CA ASN A 134 7.58 -4.47 -7.33
C ASN A 134 7.86 -3.36 -8.33
N GLY A 135 7.06 -3.31 -9.39
CA GLY A 135 6.97 -2.19 -10.31
C GLY A 135 5.70 -1.37 -10.05
N TYR A 136 5.72 -0.09 -10.36
CA TYR A 136 4.59 0.82 -10.24
C TYR A 136 4.45 1.58 -11.56
N ILE A 137 3.35 1.35 -12.28
CA ILE A 137 3.13 1.88 -13.62
C ILE A 137 1.78 2.60 -13.65
N PRO A 138 1.74 3.94 -13.66
CA PRO A 138 0.50 4.68 -13.88
C PRO A 138 -0.13 4.32 -15.22
N VAL A 139 -1.38 3.83 -15.22
CA VAL A 139 -2.07 3.33 -16.42
C VAL A 139 -3.14 4.26 -16.95
N ALA A 140 -3.62 5.22 -16.13
CA ALA A 140 -4.63 6.19 -16.55
C ALA A 140 -4.34 7.57 -15.93
N GLY A 141 -3.67 8.41 -16.69
CA GLY A 141 -3.23 9.74 -16.24
C GLY A 141 -2.05 9.68 -15.27
N ARG A 142 -1.24 10.71 -15.25
CA ARG A 142 -0.11 10.87 -14.32
C ARG A 142 -0.22 12.15 -13.51
N SER A 143 -1.22 12.96 -13.80
CA SER A 143 -1.46 14.25 -13.17
C SER A 143 -2.97 14.40 -12.94
N ASP A 144 -3.33 14.89 -11.77
CA ASP A 144 -4.69 15.25 -11.42
C ASP A 144 -4.68 16.69 -10.87
N GLU A 145 -5.65 17.49 -11.27
CA GLU A 145 -5.78 18.89 -10.86
C GLU A 145 -6.49 18.95 -9.51
N ILE A 146 -5.79 19.51 -8.52
CA ILE A 146 -6.25 19.52 -7.12
C ILE A 146 -6.67 20.90 -6.64
N GLY A 147 -6.37 21.93 -7.40
CA GLY A 147 -6.74 23.30 -7.05
C GLY A 147 -6.17 24.34 -7.97
N VAL A 148 -6.50 25.57 -7.64
CA VAL A 148 -5.97 26.77 -8.29
C VAL A 148 -5.38 27.66 -7.23
N PHE A 149 -4.12 28.01 -7.38
CA PHE A 149 -3.50 29.01 -6.52
C PHE A 149 -3.52 30.39 -7.18
N GLN A 150 -3.63 31.40 -6.35
CA GLN A 150 -3.59 32.78 -6.77
C GLN A 150 -2.69 33.57 -5.83
N PHE A 151 -1.73 34.29 -6.37
CA PHE A 151 -0.91 35.18 -5.57
C PHE A 151 -0.84 36.59 -6.16
N ASN A 152 -0.63 37.57 -5.30
CA ASN A 152 -0.51 38.96 -5.67
C ASN A 152 0.91 39.21 -6.21
N GLN A 153 1.04 39.42 -7.53
CA GLN A 153 2.31 39.68 -8.18
C GLN A 153 2.75 41.15 -8.03
N SER A 154 1.80 42.10 -8.16
CA SER A 154 2.10 43.50 -8.00
C SER A 154 0.88 44.29 -7.56
N ARG A 155 1.14 45.36 -6.81
CA ARG A 155 0.12 46.35 -6.42
C ARG A 155 0.62 47.74 -6.76
N GLN A 156 -0.10 48.39 -7.69
CA GLN A 156 0.23 49.74 -8.12
C GLN A 156 -0.84 50.73 -7.70
N VAL A 157 -0.47 51.90 -7.25
CA VAL A 157 -1.39 53.00 -6.96
C VAL A 157 -1.21 54.04 -8.06
N VAL A 158 -2.27 54.23 -8.85
CA VAL A 158 -2.28 55.18 -9.95
C VAL A 158 -3.17 56.35 -9.57
N PHE A 159 -2.68 57.58 -9.72
CA PHE A 159 -3.44 58.80 -9.52
C PHE A 159 -3.78 59.41 -10.89
N SER A 160 -5.05 59.75 -11.07
CA SER A 160 -5.51 60.48 -12.26
C SER A 160 -6.44 61.63 -11.81
N GLY A 161 -5.92 62.85 -11.86
CA GLY A 161 -6.59 64.02 -11.31
C GLY A 161 -6.86 63.85 -9.81
N HIS A 162 -8.14 63.90 -9.39
CA HIS A 162 -8.52 63.70 -8.00
C HIS A 162 -8.88 62.24 -7.64
N THR A 163 -8.66 61.31 -8.56
CA THR A 163 -9.02 59.90 -8.38
C THR A 163 -7.77 59.06 -8.08
N ARG A 164 -7.83 58.29 -6.99
CA ARG A 164 -6.86 57.26 -6.64
C ARG A 164 -7.39 55.89 -7.07
N ARG A 165 -6.67 55.20 -7.93
CA ARG A 165 -6.98 53.83 -8.35
C ARG A 165 -5.87 52.89 -7.86
N ILE A 166 -6.27 51.77 -7.26
CA ILE A 166 -5.37 50.68 -6.89
C ILE A 166 -5.55 49.60 -7.95
N VAL A 167 -4.46 49.27 -8.64
CA VAL A 167 -4.41 48.16 -9.60
C VAL A 167 -3.61 47.04 -8.96
N THR A 168 -4.24 45.90 -8.79
CA THR A 168 -3.60 44.69 -8.28
C THR A 168 -3.56 43.66 -9.41
N THR A 169 -2.38 43.16 -9.73
CA THR A 169 -2.19 42.12 -10.72
C THR A 169 -1.97 40.81 -9.97
N TYR A 170 -2.72 39.80 -10.34
CA TYR A 170 -2.64 38.45 -9.79
C TYR A 170 -2.01 37.52 -10.81
N VAL A 171 -1.23 36.55 -10.35
CA VAL A 171 -0.86 35.37 -11.10
C VAL A 171 -1.69 34.20 -10.57
N THR A 172 -2.34 33.51 -11.47
CA THR A 172 -3.07 32.27 -11.19
C THR A 172 -2.33 31.12 -11.82
N GLY A 173 -2.32 29.97 -11.16
CA GLY A 173 -1.79 28.73 -11.70
C GLY A 173 -2.55 27.54 -11.14
N ASP A 174 -2.56 26.47 -11.90
CA ASP A 174 -3.19 25.22 -11.49
C ASP A 174 -2.26 24.44 -10.56
N GLU A 175 -2.79 23.95 -9.46
CA GLU A 175 -2.11 23.05 -8.55
C GLU A 175 -2.42 21.63 -8.97
N THR A 176 -1.38 20.84 -9.26
CA THR A 176 -1.52 19.46 -9.74
C THR A 176 -0.77 18.49 -8.88
N GLN A 177 -1.42 17.38 -8.53
CA GLN A 177 -0.78 16.20 -7.95
C GLN A 177 -0.29 15.30 -9.08
N GLN A 178 0.94 14.80 -8.96
CA GLN A 178 1.54 13.93 -9.98
C GLN A 178 2.04 12.62 -9.39
N ILE A 179 1.96 11.56 -10.20
CA ILE A 179 2.57 10.26 -9.90
C ILE A 179 3.53 9.84 -11.01
N GLY A 180 4.52 9.04 -10.65
CA GLY A 180 5.55 8.54 -11.56
C GLY A 180 5.62 7.02 -11.64
N ASN A 181 6.43 6.53 -12.57
CA ASN A 181 6.81 5.12 -12.57
C ASN A 181 7.76 4.87 -11.41
N GLY A 182 7.63 3.71 -10.78
CA GLY A 182 8.47 3.34 -9.66
C GLY A 182 8.88 1.88 -9.66
N VAL A 183 9.85 1.59 -8.82
CA VAL A 183 10.29 0.24 -8.48
C VAL A 183 10.69 0.24 -7.01
N ASP A 184 10.36 -0.84 -6.32
CA ASP A 184 10.95 -1.16 -5.02
C ASP A 184 11.48 -2.59 -4.99
N ALA A 185 12.40 -2.83 -4.07
CA ALA A 185 12.90 -4.15 -3.76
C ALA A 185 13.06 -4.29 -2.25
N LYS A 186 12.69 -5.45 -1.71
CA LYS A 186 12.79 -5.77 -0.29
C LYS A 186 13.32 -7.19 -0.11
N VAL A 187 14.22 -7.36 0.86
CA VAL A 187 14.72 -8.65 1.32
C VAL A 187 14.46 -8.78 2.80
N GLY A 188 13.88 -9.89 3.22
CA GLY A 188 13.63 -10.25 4.59
C GLY A 188 14.49 -11.44 5.03
N TYR A 189 14.87 -11.46 6.30
CA TYR A 189 15.62 -12.56 6.89
C TYR A 189 15.18 -12.82 8.33
N GLN A 190 14.88 -14.07 8.66
CA GLN A 190 14.63 -14.49 10.03
C GLN A 190 15.95 -14.55 10.79
N VAL A 191 16.13 -13.62 11.72
CA VAL A 191 17.41 -13.36 12.40
C VAL A 191 17.84 -14.56 13.27
N PHE A 192 16.90 -15.13 14.02
CA PHE A 192 17.15 -16.26 14.91
C PHE A 192 16.31 -17.47 14.48
N ARG A 193 16.81 -18.69 14.73
CA ARG A 193 16.06 -19.91 14.41
C ARG A 193 14.86 -20.13 15.32
N ASP A 194 15.05 -19.85 16.60
CA ASP A 194 14.07 -20.15 17.65
C ASP A 194 13.24 -18.94 18.07
N VAL A 195 13.47 -17.78 17.46
CA VAL A 195 12.72 -16.56 17.72
C VAL A 195 12.04 -16.10 16.43
N PRO A 196 10.73 -15.93 16.42
CA PRO A 196 9.99 -15.53 15.25
C PRO A 196 10.15 -14.01 14.99
N LEU A 197 11.40 -13.60 14.83
CA LEU A 197 11.81 -12.22 14.52
C LEU A 197 12.41 -12.17 13.11
N LYS A 198 11.81 -11.36 12.26
CA LYS A 198 12.26 -11.14 10.89
C LYS A 198 12.70 -9.68 10.70
N ALA A 199 13.85 -9.49 10.11
CA ALA A 199 14.36 -8.18 9.74
C ALA A 199 14.25 -7.98 8.22
N TYR A 200 13.95 -6.76 7.79
CA TYR A 200 13.84 -6.39 6.39
C TYR A 200 14.76 -5.24 6.04
N LEU A 201 15.29 -5.30 4.83
CA LEU A 201 15.98 -4.19 4.18
C LEU A 201 15.39 -4.02 2.78
N GLY A 202 15.24 -2.79 2.33
CA GLY A 202 14.70 -2.49 1.03
C GLY A 202 15.13 -1.13 0.52
N GLY A 203 14.77 -0.87 -0.73
CA GLY A 203 14.97 0.43 -1.35
C GLY A 203 13.94 0.65 -2.44
N TYR A 204 13.72 1.92 -2.78
CA TYR A 204 12.74 2.30 -3.79
C TYR A 204 13.21 3.52 -4.59
N PHE A 205 12.68 3.58 -5.81
CA PHE A 205 12.90 4.68 -6.72
C PHE A 205 11.64 4.98 -7.51
N PHE A 206 11.24 6.27 -7.57
CA PHE A 206 10.13 6.75 -8.37
C PHE A 206 10.58 7.91 -9.26
N ASN A 207 10.30 7.81 -10.54
CA ASN A 207 10.52 8.87 -11.52
C ASN A 207 9.20 9.63 -11.72
N ILE A 208 9.11 10.83 -11.16
CA ILE A 208 7.92 11.67 -11.23
C ILE A 208 8.11 12.73 -12.33
N PRO A 209 7.24 12.78 -13.35
CA PRO A 209 7.32 13.79 -14.39
C PRO A 209 7.21 15.20 -13.80
N ASN A 210 8.04 16.11 -14.27
CA ASN A 210 8.08 17.53 -13.88
C ASN A 210 8.28 17.79 -12.36
N ALA A 211 8.80 16.80 -11.63
CA ALA A 211 9.15 16.91 -10.22
C ALA A 211 10.46 16.16 -9.95
N ASP A 212 11.00 16.32 -8.74
CA ASP A 212 12.17 15.56 -8.33
C ASP A 212 11.86 14.08 -8.18
N ASN A 213 12.80 13.24 -8.63
CA ASN A 213 12.70 11.80 -8.43
C ASN A 213 12.77 11.47 -6.94
N VAL A 214 11.91 10.55 -6.49
CA VAL A 214 11.95 10.04 -5.12
C VAL A 214 12.81 8.79 -5.07
N ARG A 215 13.77 8.77 -4.14
CA ARG A 215 14.63 7.62 -3.89
C ARG A 215 14.86 7.47 -2.40
N GLY A 216 14.73 6.24 -1.93
CA GLY A 216 14.83 5.97 -0.51
C GLY A 216 15.26 4.56 -0.19
N GLY A 217 15.52 4.36 1.09
CA GLY A 217 15.77 3.07 1.71
C GLY A 217 14.75 2.78 2.80
N ALA A 218 14.51 1.51 3.05
CA ALA A 218 13.63 1.03 4.09
C ALA A 218 14.31 -0.04 4.93
N ALA A 219 14.01 -0.06 6.23
CA ALA A 219 14.38 -1.14 7.14
C ALA A 219 13.20 -1.44 8.05
N GLY A 220 13.00 -2.70 8.43
CA GLY A 220 11.89 -3.06 9.30
C GLY A 220 12.16 -4.30 10.12
N LEU A 221 11.35 -4.47 11.14
CA LEU A 221 11.32 -5.65 11.99
C LEU A 221 9.87 -6.12 12.11
N GLU A 222 9.68 -7.44 12.08
CA GLU A 222 8.41 -8.10 12.35
C GLU A 222 8.63 -9.17 13.41
N TYR A 223 7.76 -9.19 14.42
CA TYR A 223 7.78 -10.19 15.49
C TYR A 223 6.41 -10.85 15.59
N TRP A 224 6.37 -12.17 15.48
CA TRP A 224 5.14 -12.95 15.64
C TRP A 224 4.97 -13.39 17.08
N PHE A 225 3.87 -13.04 17.70
CA PHE A 225 3.48 -13.51 19.02
C PHE A 225 2.93 -14.94 18.97
N ASP A 226 2.22 -15.23 17.88
CA ASP A 226 1.71 -16.55 17.52
C ASP A 226 1.57 -16.63 15.99
N ARG A 227 0.94 -17.71 15.48
CA ARG A 227 0.78 -17.95 14.04
C ARG A 227 -0.04 -16.89 13.31
N ASN A 228 -0.83 -16.13 14.05
CA ASN A 228 -1.84 -15.25 13.51
C ASN A 228 -1.63 -13.78 13.88
N VAL A 229 -0.78 -13.48 14.87
CA VAL A 229 -0.61 -12.13 15.39
C VAL A 229 0.84 -11.70 15.32
N LYS A 230 1.08 -10.59 14.63
CA LYS A 230 2.41 -9.99 14.56
C LYS A 230 2.40 -8.50 14.91
N ALA A 231 3.50 -8.04 15.50
CA ALA A 231 3.84 -6.62 15.56
C ALA A 231 4.92 -6.31 14.53
N PHE A 232 4.91 -5.10 14.02
CA PHE A 232 5.94 -4.65 13.10
C PHE A 232 6.33 -3.19 13.35
N VAL A 233 7.55 -2.86 12.97
CA VAL A 233 8.04 -1.49 12.87
C VAL A 233 8.82 -1.35 11.58
N ASN A 234 8.54 -0.27 10.84
CA ASN A 234 9.20 0.07 9.60
C ASN A 234 9.79 1.47 9.71
N TYR A 235 11.00 1.62 9.25
CA TYR A 235 11.71 2.88 9.09
C TYR A 235 11.97 3.11 7.60
N THR A 236 11.68 4.29 7.12
CA THR A 236 12.03 4.73 5.77
C THR A 236 12.77 6.05 5.81
N TYR A 237 13.68 6.22 4.86
CA TYR A 237 14.37 7.46 4.61
C TYR A 237 14.40 7.74 3.12
N ASP A 238 13.94 8.90 2.71
CA ASP A 238 14.03 9.36 1.33
C ASP A 238 14.34 10.87 1.23
N ASN A 239 14.54 11.31 0.00
CA ASN A 239 14.88 12.72 -0.29
C ASN A 239 13.67 13.67 -0.22
N LEU A 240 12.44 13.16 -0.06
CA LEU A 240 11.22 13.97 -0.03
C LEU A 240 10.65 14.09 1.40
N GLN A 241 10.44 12.95 2.07
CA GLN A 241 9.84 12.91 3.40
C GLN A 241 10.85 12.75 4.54
N TYR A 242 12.14 12.56 4.18
CA TYR A 242 13.22 12.31 5.12
C TYR A 242 12.97 11.04 5.97
N ASN A 243 12.91 11.18 7.28
CA ASN A 243 12.76 10.06 8.21
C ASN A 243 11.28 9.80 8.51
N THR A 244 10.83 8.58 8.29
CA THR A 244 9.49 8.15 8.69
C THR A 244 9.60 6.83 9.46
N VAL A 245 8.92 6.75 10.60
CA VAL A 245 8.78 5.53 11.40
C VAL A 245 7.31 5.18 11.50
N VAL A 246 6.97 3.94 11.16
CA VAL A 246 5.61 3.41 11.26
C VAL A 246 5.66 2.12 12.04
N GLY A 247 4.79 1.96 13.04
CA GLY A 247 4.64 0.74 13.81
C GLY A 247 3.20 0.28 13.86
N GLY A 248 2.97 -1.02 13.92
CA GLY A 248 1.62 -1.56 13.89
C GLY A 248 1.50 -3.00 14.37
N LEU A 249 0.26 -3.45 14.34
CA LEU A 249 -0.14 -4.82 14.63
C LEU A 249 -0.91 -5.37 13.44
N ALA A 250 -0.71 -6.66 13.16
CA ALA A 250 -1.46 -7.39 12.16
C ALA A 250 -2.02 -8.69 12.72
N VAL A 251 -3.22 -9.04 12.31
CA VAL A 251 -3.89 -10.29 12.66
C VAL A 251 -4.32 -10.99 11.37
N SER A 252 -3.93 -12.24 11.20
CA SER A 252 -4.34 -13.09 10.09
C SER A 252 -5.32 -14.16 10.53
N PHE A 253 -6.23 -14.55 9.64
CA PHE A 253 -7.22 -15.61 9.82
C PHE A 253 -7.15 -16.55 8.62
N GLY A 254 -7.29 -17.84 8.85
CA GLY A 254 -7.24 -18.87 7.82
C GLY A 254 -5.83 -19.39 7.60
N GLY A 255 -5.15 -18.95 6.56
CA GLY A 255 -3.77 -19.35 6.24
C GLY A 255 -2.76 -18.90 7.29
N VAL A 256 -1.62 -19.59 7.35
CA VAL A 256 -0.52 -19.28 8.28
C VAL A 256 0.41 -18.25 7.64
N ASP A 257 0.69 -17.17 8.36
CA ASP A 257 1.60 -16.09 7.92
C ASP A 257 2.92 -16.09 8.72
N GLU A 258 3.13 -17.11 9.53
CA GLU A 258 4.31 -17.29 10.38
C GLU A 258 5.58 -17.54 9.55
N PRO A 259 6.71 -16.89 9.84
CA PRO A 259 7.98 -17.36 9.33
C PRO A 259 8.21 -18.76 9.89
N ARG A 260 8.30 -19.76 9.02
CA ARG A 260 8.48 -21.14 9.44
C ARG A 260 9.81 -21.29 10.17
N ALA A 261 9.74 -21.38 11.49
CA ALA A 261 10.86 -21.78 12.31
C ALA A 261 11.16 -23.29 12.18
N ASP A 262 10.36 -24.04 11.41
CA ASP A 262 10.46 -25.47 11.33
C ASP A 262 11.39 -25.92 10.19
N PRO A 263 12.55 -26.53 10.51
CA PRO A 263 13.42 -27.16 9.53
C PRO A 263 12.88 -28.51 9.02
N SER A 264 11.71 -28.96 9.44
CA SER A 264 11.14 -30.26 9.08
C SER A 264 10.33 -30.27 7.78
N LEU A 265 10.60 -29.34 6.86
CA LEU A 265 10.42 -29.61 5.44
C LEU A 265 11.70 -30.25 4.89
N SER A 266 12.20 -31.26 5.57
CA SER A 266 13.14 -32.24 5.07
C SER A 266 12.43 -33.56 4.95
#